data_4f4195177752a2c3774bbbf58d83178c
#
_entry.id   4f4195177752a2c3774bbbf58d83178c
#
_cell.length_a   1.000
_cell.length_b   1.000
_cell.length_c   1.000
_cell.angle_alpha   90.00
_cell.angle_beta   90.00
_cell.angle_gamma   90.00
#
_symmetry.space_group_name_H-M   'P 1'
#
loop_
_entity.id
_entity.type
_entity.pdbx_description
1 polymer ?
#
loop_
_entity_poly.entity_id
_entity_poly.type
_entity_poly.pdbx_seq_one_letter_code
_entity_poly.pdbx_strand_id
1 'polypeptide(L)'
;MFEPTAIYAPNPHRYDTMTYNRAGTSGLKLPAVSLGFWHNFGDITPFDQMKSLVFTAFDNGITHFDLANNYGPEPGQAEKNCGLLLAKYFKHHRDELVISTKAGYEMWTGPYGDLGSRKYLLASLDQSLERLGLDYVDIFYHHRMDPNTPLEETMGALATAVQSGKAIYAGLSNYNGETLEKATAILNELHVPFVL
;
A
#
# COMPACT_ATOMS: atom_id res chain seq x y z
N MET A 1 -35.96 -4.23 -10.62
CA MET A 1 -35.74 -2.77 -10.56
C MET A 1 -34.40 -2.59 -9.85
N PHE A 2 -33.33 -2.23 -10.56
CA PHE A 2 -32.03 -1.94 -9.94
C PHE A 2 -32.17 -0.58 -9.26
N GLU A 3 -32.08 -0.54 -7.92
CA GLU A 3 -31.90 0.73 -7.24
C GLU A 3 -30.63 1.37 -7.77
N PRO A 4 -30.67 2.65 -8.19
CA PRO A 4 -29.43 3.33 -8.55
C PRO A 4 -28.56 3.36 -7.30
N THR A 5 -27.41 2.69 -7.36
CA THR A 5 -26.38 2.76 -6.32
C THR A 5 -26.11 4.25 -6.10
N ALA A 6 -26.42 4.75 -4.91
CA ALA A 6 -26.16 6.15 -4.57
C ALA A 6 -24.68 6.44 -4.88
N ILE A 7 -24.45 7.37 -5.81
CA ILE A 7 -23.10 7.79 -6.18
C ILE A 7 -22.50 8.44 -4.94
N TYR A 8 -21.38 7.90 -4.45
CA TYR A 8 -20.65 8.54 -3.37
C TYR A 8 -20.16 9.90 -3.82
N ALA A 9 -20.57 10.94 -3.09
CA ALA A 9 -20.13 12.31 -3.29
C ALA A 9 -19.33 12.71 -2.03
N PRO A 10 -17.99 12.80 -2.13
CA PRO A 10 -17.18 13.15 -0.98
C PRO A 10 -17.40 14.59 -0.55
N ASN A 11 -17.14 14.86 0.75
CA ASN A 11 -17.20 16.20 1.32
C ASN A 11 -16.32 17.17 0.49
N PRO A 12 -16.88 18.26 -0.10
CA PRO A 12 -16.08 19.21 -0.88
C PRO A 12 -15.03 19.96 -0.04
N HIS A 13 -15.21 20.02 1.28
CA HIS A 13 -14.32 20.67 2.23
C HIS A 13 -13.35 19.70 2.95
N ARG A 14 -13.21 18.45 2.44
CA ARG A 14 -12.39 17.39 3.07
C ARG A 14 -10.93 17.77 3.30
N TYR A 15 -10.40 18.70 2.52
CA TYR A 15 -8.99 19.12 2.62
C TYR A 15 -8.74 20.34 3.51
N ASP A 16 -9.81 21.04 3.97
CA ASP A 16 -9.68 22.34 4.62
C ASP A 16 -8.99 22.27 5.99
N THR A 17 -9.12 21.15 6.69
CA THR A 17 -8.62 20.99 8.07
C THR A 17 -7.50 19.98 8.23
N MET A 18 -7.27 19.09 7.23
CA MET A 18 -6.22 18.09 7.30
C MET A 18 -4.85 18.72 7.04
N THR A 19 -3.89 18.40 7.89
CA THR A 19 -2.49 18.76 7.68
C THR A 19 -1.81 17.73 6.77
N TYR A 20 -1.14 18.19 5.73
CA TYR A 20 -0.36 17.36 4.81
C TYR A 20 1.12 17.67 4.94
N ASN A 21 1.91 16.68 5.33
CA ASN A 21 3.35 16.78 5.51
C ASN A 21 4.08 16.16 4.35
N ARG A 22 5.18 16.78 3.93
CA ARG A 22 6.05 16.20 2.90
C ARG A 22 6.74 14.94 3.45
N ALA A 23 6.73 13.86 2.68
CA ALA A 23 7.45 12.64 3.01
C ALA A 23 8.96 12.83 2.72
N GLY A 24 9.72 13.19 3.76
CA GLY A 24 11.15 13.50 3.63
C GLY A 24 11.42 14.58 2.60
N THR A 25 12.33 14.32 1.66
CA THR A 25 12.70 15.22 0.55
C THR A 25 11.91 14.95 -0.73
N SER A 26 11.02 13.94 -0.73
CA SER A 26 10.19 13.60 -1.91
C SER A 26 9.14 14.66 -2.21
N GLY A 27 8.57 14.62 -3.41
CA GLY A 27 7.42 15.46 -3.79
C GLY A 27 6.10 15.04 -3.14
N LEU A 28 6.04 13.81 -2.59
CA LEU A 28 4.83 13.26 -2.01
C LEU A 28 4.46 13.97 -0.70
N LYS A 29 3.20 14.31 -0.57
CA LYS A 29 2.62 14.78 0.70
C LYS A 29 1.68 13.70 1.25
N LEU A 30 1.80 13.41 2.53
CA LEU A 30 0.93 12.48 3.25
C LEU A 30 0.09 13.23 4.28
N PRO A 31 -1.15 12.83 4.51
CA PRO A 31 -1.95 13.39 5.59
C PRO A 31 -1.32 13.05 6.95
N ALA A 32 -1.53 13.89 7.93
CA ALA A 32 -1.01 13.68 9.30
C ALA A 32 -1.54 12.37 9.94
N VAL A 33 -2.66 11.85 9.43
CA VAL A 33 -3.29 10.59 9.85
C VAL A 33 -3.52 9.73 8.61
N SER A 34 -3.16 8.44 8.67
CA SER A 34 -3.41 7.45 7.62
C SER A 34 -4.45 6.44 8.08
N LEU A 35 -5.23 5.89 7.16
CA LEU A 35 -6.15 4.79 7.44
C LEU A 35 -5.44 3.45 7.26
N GLY A 36 -5.19 2.74 8.37
CA GLY A 36 -4.60 1.40 8.35
C GLY A 36 -5.65 0.32 8.10
N PHE A 37 -5.34 -0.63 7.24
CA PHE A 37 -6.22 -1.72 6.84
C PHE A 37 -5.92 -3.06 7.53
N TRP A 38 -5.08 -3.07 8.54
CA TRP A 38 -4.76 -4.30 9.26
C TRP A 38 -5.98 -4.86 10.01
N HIS A 39 -6.74 -3.99 10.69
CA HIS A 39 -7.96 -4.35 11.40
C HIS A 39 -9.19 -3.77 10.70
N ASN A 40 -10.36 -4.39 10.92
CA ASN A 40 -11.67 -3.93 10.42
C ASN A 40 -11.87 -3.97 8.89
N PHE A 41 -10.95 -4.57 8.13
CA PHE A 41 -11.04 -4.68 6.68
C PHE A 41 -10.89 -6.12 6.17
N GLY A 42 -10.92 -7.10 7.07
CA GLY A 42 -10.84 -8.53 6.75
C GLY A 42 -12.21 -9.14 6.37
N ASP A 43 -12.22 -10.46 6.28
CA ASP A 43 -13.38 -11.27 5.86
C ASP A 43 -14.55 -11.27 6.87
N ILE A 44 -14.27 -11.03 8.15
CA ILE A 44 -15.28 -11.01 9.23
C ILE A 44 -15.98 -9.66 9.41
N THR A 45 -15.50 -8.60 8.75
CA THR A 45 -16.07 -7.26 8.90
C THR A 45 -17.17 -7.03 7.86
N PRO A 46 -18.37 -6.59 8.26
CA PRO A 46 -19.43 -6.26 7.33
C PRO A 46 -19.00 -5.18 6.33
N PHE A 47 -19.33 -5.36 5.04
CA PHE A 47 -18.93 -4.44 3.98
C PHE A 47 -19.40 -2.99 4.23
N ASP A 48 -20.62 -2.81 4.76
CA ASP A 48 -21.15 -1.48 5.08
C ASP A 48 -20.37 -0.77 6.19
N GLN A 49 -19.81 -1.53 7.15
CA GLN A 49 -18.92 -0.96 8.16
C GLN A 49 -17.60 -0.50 7.54
N MET A 50 -16.97 -1.32 6.69
CA MET A 50 -15.76 -0.95 5.96
C MET A 50 -15.99 0.29 5.09
N LYS A 51 -17.12 0.33 4.36
CA LYS A 51 -17.54 1.47 3.56
C LYS A 51 -17.66 2.74 4.40
N SER A 52 -18.33 2.66 5.56
CA SER A 52 -18.51 3.80 6.47
C SER A 52 -17.17 4.34 6.97
N LEU A 53 -16.23 3.45 7.34
CA LEU A 53 -14.88 3.84 7.77
C LEU A 53 -14.12 4.59 6.68
N VAL A 54 -14.13 4.05 5.46
CA VAL A 54 -13.41 4.65 4.33
C VAL A 54 -14.03 5.98 3.91
N PHE A 55 -15.36 6.09 3.88
CA PHE A 55 -16.04 7.36 3.58
C PHE A 55 -15.73 8.41 4.64
N THR A 56 -15.85 8.06 5.93
CA THR A 56 -15.50 8.98 7.02
C THR A 56 -14.05 9.42 6.92
N ALA A 57 -13.12 8.51 6.63
CA ALA A 57 -11.71 8.84 6.48
C ALA A 57 -11.50 9.84 5.34
N PHE A 58 -12.00 9.54 4.14
CA PHE A 58 -11.81 10.40 2.97
C PHE A 58 -12.52 11.75 3.12
N ASP A 59 -13.74 11.77 3.69
CA ASP A 59 -14.50 13.01 3.96
C ASP A 59 -13.82 13.94 4.97
N ASN A 60 -12.83 13.44 5.72
CA ASN A 60 -11.98 14.21 6.63
C ASN A 60 -10.55 14.39 6.11
N GLY A 61 -10.29 14.15 4.82
CA GLY A 61 -9.00 14.40 4.19
C GLY A 61 -7.94 13.33 4.45
N ILE A 62 -8.31 12.16 4.99
CA ILE A 62 -7.39 11.01 5.09
C ILE A 62 -7.30 10.36 3.71
N THR A 63 -6.27 10.70 2.97
CA THR A 63 -6.05 10.24 1.59
C THR A 63 -5.10 9.05 1.50
N HIS A 64 -4.38 8.70 2.57
CA HIS A 64 -3.47 7.57 2.58
C HIS A 64 -4.13 6.34 3.20
N PHE A 65 -4.25 5.27 2.40
CA PHE A 65 -4.73 3.95 2.80
C PHE A 65 -3.55 2.99 2.83
N ASP A 66 -3.27 2.48 4.04
CA ASP A 66 -2.08 1.66 4.29
C ASP A 66 -2.44 0.19 4.45
N LEU A 67 -2.06 -0.62 3.45
CA LEU A 67 -2.32 -2.05 3.37
C LEU A 67 -1.03 -2.87 3.50
N ALA A 68 -1.20 -4.19 3.49
CA ALA A 68 -0.18 -5.19 3.21
C ALA A 68 -0.83 -6.43 2.62
N ASN A 69 -0.05 -7.23 1.89
CA ASN A 69 -0.56 -8.44 1.25
C ASN A 69 -1.13 -9.47 2.24
N ASN A 70 -0.59 -9.51 3.48
CA ASN A 70 -1.01 -10.44 4.53
C ASN A 70 -2.10 -9.89 5.47
N TYR A 71 -2.63 -8.68 5.24
CA TYR A 71 -3.67 -8.11 6.10
C TYR A 71 -5.05 -8.75 5.89
N GLY A 72 -5.81 -8.78 7.00
CA GLY A 72 -7.08 -9.48 7.16
C GLY A 72 -6.89 -10.77 7.95
N PRO A 73 -7.90 -11.34 8.59
CA PRO A 73 -7.79 -12.68 9.18
C PRO A 73 -7.37 -13.73 8.15
N GLU A 74 -7.95 -13.66 6.93
CA GLU A 74 -7.46 -14.38 5.76
C GLU A 74 -6.47 -13.50 4.99
N PRO A 75 -5.21 -13.94 4.77
CA PRO A 75 -4.21 -13.15 4.04
C PRO A 75 -4.72 -12.71 2.66
N GLY A 76 -4.55 -11.41 2.35
CA GLY A 76 -5.03 -10.81 1.10
C GLY A 76 -6.46 -10.27 1.14
N GLN A 77 -7.24 -10.58 2.16
CA GLN A 77 -8.64 -10.18 2.21
C GLN A 77 -8.82 -8.66 2.35
N ALA A 78 -7.94 -8.00 3.10
CA ALA A 78 -7.98 -6.53 3.22
C ALA A 78 -7.76 -5.85 1.86
N GLU A 79 -6.83 -6.33 1.05
CA GLU A 79 -6.62 -5.81 -0.32
C GLU A 79 -7.82 -6.07 -1.22
N LYS A 80 -8.44 -7.27 -1.18
CA LYS A 80 -9.66 -7.57 -1.94
C LYS A 80 -10.81 -6.63 -1.56
N ASN A 81 -11.03 -6.42 -0.27
CA ASN A 81 -12.08 -5.53 0.22
C ASN A 81 -11.81 -4.06 -0.14
N CYS A 82 -10.55 -3.61 -0.05
CA CYS A 82 -10.15 -2.30 -0.53
C CYS A 82 -10.39 -2.15 -2.03
N GLY A 83 -10.01 -3.13 -2.83
CA GLY A 83 -10.25 -3.15 -4.28
C GLY A 83 -11.73 -3.01 -4.63
N LEU A 84 -12.62 -3.72 -3.92
CA LEU A 84 -14.07 -3.58 -4.11
C LEU A 84 -14.57 -2.16 -3.76
N LEU A 85 -14.06 -1.56 -2.67
CA LEU A 85 -14.41 -0.20 -2.28
C LEU A 85 -13.91 0.83 -3.31
N LEU A 86 -12.65 0.67 -3.78
CA LEU A 86 -12.07 1.53 -4.80
C LEU A 86 -12.86 1.47 -6.11
N ALA A 87 -13.12 0.28 -6.62
CA ALA A 87 -13.85 0.08 -7.88
C ALA A 87 -15.28 0.65 -7.82
N LYS A 88 -15.95 0.49 -6.67
CA LYS A 88 -17.36 0.87 -6.52
C LYS A 88 -17.56 2.37 -6.23
N TYR A 89 -16.66 2.98 -5.45
CA TYR A 89 -16.90 4.31 -4.90
C TYR A 89 -15.81 5.34 -5.20
N PHE A 90 -14.57 4.90 -5.46
CA PHE A 90 -13.40 5.78 -5.57
C PHE A 90 -12.76 5.79 -6.97
N LYS A 91 -13.39 5.17 -7.96
CA LYS A 91 -12.85 5.11 -9.33
C LYS A 91 -12.46 6.50 -9.88
N HIS A 92 -13.25 7.51 -9.58
CA HIS A 92 -13.00 8.90 -10.03
C HIS A 92 -12.12 9.71 -9.06
N HIS A 93 -11.68 9.08 -7.96
CA HIS A 93 -10.85 9.70 -6.92
C HIS A 93 -9.52 8.99 -6.74
N ARG A 94 -9.15 8.06 -7.66
CA ARG A 94 -7.89 7.28 -7.54
C ARG A 94 -6.67 8.20 -7.42
N ASP A 95 -6.63 9.27 -8.19
CA ASP A 95 -5.51 10.21 -8.21
C ASP A 95 -5.47 11.15 -6.98
N GLU A 96 -6.52 11.15 -6.17
CA GLU A 96 -6.56 11.85 -4.89
C GLU A 96 -6.12 10.95 -3.72
N LEU A 97 -5.91 9.65 -3.95
CA LEU A 97 -5.54 8.67 -2.95
C LEU A 97 -4.07 8.26 -3.07
N VAL A 98 -3.44 8.02 -1.93
CA VAL A 98 -2.17 7.32 -1.82
C VAL A 98 -2.46 5.91 -1.31
N ILE A 99 -2.28 4.92 -2.15
CA ILE A 99 -2.48 3.51 -1.80
C ILE A 99 -1.11 2.87 -1.59
N SER A 100 -0.85 2.39 -0.39
CA SER A 100 0.35 1.63 -0.09
C SER A 100 0.05 0.17 0.20
N THR A 101 0.92 -0.72 -0.24
CA THR A 101 0.91 -2.12 0.18
C THR A 101 2.32 -2.63 0.44
N LYS A 102 2.43 -3.81 1.05
CA LYS A 102 3.69 -4.35 1.56
C LYS A 102 3.74 -5.86 1.33
N ALA A 103 4.95 -6.40 1.15
CA ALA A 103 5.21 -7.83 1.14
C ALA A 103 6.45 -8.16 1.97
N GLY A 104 6.41 -9.28 2.71
CA GLY A 104 7.53 -9.71 3.57
C GLY A 104 7.15 -10.78 4.60
N TYR A 105 5.85 -11.02 4.79
CA TYR A 105 5.33 -12.11 5.63
C TYR A 105 4.77 -13.24 4.77
N GLU A 106 4.69 -14.44 5.33
CA GLU A 106 4.22 -15.63 4.63
C GLU A 106 2.83 -15.42 4.00
N MET A 107 2.74 -15.72 2.71
CA MET A 107 1.51 -15.68 1.93
C MET A 107 1.11 -17.04 1.38
N TRP A 108 2.09 -17.92 1.16
CA TRP A 108 1.85 -19.31 0.74
C TRP A 108 2.98 -20.21 1.22
N THR A 109 2.70 -21.49 1.33
CA THR A 109 3.65 -22.51 1.80
C THR A 109 4.77 -22.76 0.81
N GLY A 110 5.93 -23.14 1.31
CA GLY A 110 7.11 -23.49 0.53
C GLY A 110 8.15 -22.39 0.46
N PRO A 111 9.22 -22.57 -0.33
CA PRO A 111 10.44 -21.75 -0.23
C PRO A 111 10.32 -20.37 -0.90
N TYR A 112 9.18 -20.03 -1.52
CA TYR A 112 9.03 -18.82 -2.32
C TYR A 112 7.90 -17.90 -1.84
N GLY A 113 7.29 -18.22 -0.70
CA GLY A 113 6.08 -17.54 -0.21
C GLY A 113 6.32 -16.55 0.93
N ASP A 114 7.57 -16.18 1.25
CA ASP A 114 7.93 -15.38 2.42
C ASP A 114 9.20 -14.54 2.19
N LEU A 115 9.45 -13.60 3.10
CA LEU A 115 10.67 -12.81 3.26
C LEU A 115 10.98 -11.84 2.12
N GLY A 116 12.26 -11.75 1.67
CA GLY A 116 12.74 -10.61 0.87
C GLY A 116 13.31 -10.95 -0.50
N SER A 117 13.19 -12.22 -0.96
CA SER A 117 13.72 -12.57 -2.28
C SER A 117 13.02 -11.79 -3.40
N ARG A 118 13.79 -11.49 -4.45
CA ARG A 118 13.25 -10.83 -5.65
C ARG A 118 12.04 -11.57 -6.23
N LYS A 119 12.10 -12.92 -6.24
CA LYS A 119 11.00 -13.76 -6.72
C LYS A 119 9.71 -13.53 -5.91
N TYR A 120 9.82 -13.54 -4.57
CA TYR A 120 8.69 -13.36 -3.69
C TYR A 120 8.10 -11.94 -3.81
N LEU A 121 8.94 -10.91 -3.77
CA LEU A 121 8.48 -9.53 -3.77
C LEU A 121 7.73 -9.16 -5.06
N LEU A 122 8.27 -9.52 -6.22
CA LEU A 122 7.62 -9.21 -7.49
C LEU A 122 6.33 -10.00 -7.70
N ALA A 123 6.31 -11.30 -7.36
CA ALA A 123 5.08 -12.10 -7.40
C ALA A 123 4.01 -11.56 -6.43
N SER A 124 4.43 -11.14 -5.23
CA SER A 124 3.52 -10.55 -4.24
C SER A 124 2.91 -9.23 -4.70
N LEU A 125 3.71 -8.37 -5.34
CA LEU A 125 3.20 -7.11 -5.90
C LEU A 125 2.14 -7.38 -6.99
N ASP A 126 2.40 -8.31 -7.91
CA ASP A 126 1.46 -8.67 -8.96
C ASP A 126 0.13 -9.19 -8.38
N GLN A 127 0.20 -10.07 -7.38
CA GLN A 127 -0.98 -10.57 -6.67
C GLN A 127 -1.71 -9.46 -5.90
N SER A 128 -0.99 -8.51 -5.31
CA SER A 128 -1.58 -7.36 -4.62
C SER A 128 -2.33 -6.45 -5.60
N LEU A 129 -1.74 -6.15 -6.74
CA LEU A 129 -2.39 -5.36 -7.80
C LEU A 129 -3.66 -6.03 -8.31
N GLU A 130 -3.63 -7.37 -8.51
CA GLU A 130 -4.82 -8.14 -8.90
C GLU A 130 -5.92 -8.05 -7.84
N ARG A 131 -5.60 -8.23 -6.54
CA ARG A 131 -6.58 -8.12 -5.44
C ARG A 131 -7.16 -6.71 -5.31
N LEU A 132 -6.33 -5.69 -5.49
CA LEU A 132 -6.74 -4.28 -5.44
C LEU A 132 -7.49 -3.83 -6.70
N GLY A 133 -7.35 -4.54 -7.82
CA GLY A 133 -7.89 -4.13 -9.12
C GLY A 133 -7.23 -2.85 -9.64
N LEU A 134 -5.93 -2.67 -9.39
CA LEU A 134 -5.15 -1.50 -9.76
C LEU A 134 -4.00 -1.87 -10.70
N ASP A 135 -3.60 -0.93 -11.56
CA ASP A 135 -2.42 -1.06 -12.40
C ASP A 135 -1.12 -0.74 -11.63
N TYR A 136 -1.21 0.08 -10.58
CA TYR A 136 -0.10 0.47 -9.74
C TYR A 136 -0.56 0.80 -8.30
N VAL A 137 0.39 0.73 -7.35
CA VAL A 137 0.27 1.32 -6.01
C VAL A 137 1.18 2.54 -5.91
N ASP A 138 0.84 3.48 -5.01
CA ASP A 138 1.67 4.68 -4.81
C ASP A 138 2.95 4.32 -4.08
N ILE A 139 2.88 3.45 -3.06
CA ILE A 139 4.05 3.00 -2.31
C ILE A 139 4.03 1.48 -2.19
N PHE A 140 5.14 0.84 -2.55
CA PHE A 140 5.36 -0.59 -2.29
C PHE A 140 6.47 -0.79 -1.28
N TYR A 141 6.13 -1.38 -0.12
CA TYR A 141 7.08 -1.61 0.97
C TYR A 141 7.62 -3.04 0.97
N HIS A 142 8.94 -3.18 1.26
CA HIS A 142 9.41 -4.41 1.87
C HIS A 142 9.05 -4.39 3.36
N HIS A 143 8.19 -5.33 3.78
CA HIS A 143 7.47 -5.27 5.05
C HIS A 143 8.33 -5.57 6.27
N ARG A 144 9.35 -6.41 6.10
CA ARG A 144 10.35 -6.73 7.13
C ARG A 144 11.67 -7.11 6.51
N MET A 145 12.77 -6.76 7.18
CA MET A 145 14.11 -7.11 6.75
C MET A 145 14.28 -8.65 6.71
N ASP A 146 14.90 -9.14 5.63
CA ASP A 146 15.30 -10.53 5.45
C ASP A 146 16.80 -10.68 5.73
N PRO A 147 17.20 -11.37 6.81
CA PRO A 147 18.60 -11.50 7.15
C PRO A 147 19.40 -12.47 6.25
N ASN A 148 18.70 -13.24 5.42
CA ASN A 148 19.30 -14.30 4.59
C ASN A 148 19.36 -13.94 3.10
N THR A 149 18.69 -12.84 2.68
CA THR A 149 18.74 -12.34 1.30
C THR A 149 19.64 -11.10 1.25
N PRO A 150 20.59 -11.03 0.31
CA PRO A 150 21.39 -9.82 0.11
C PRO A 150 20.51 -8.58 -0.07
N LEU A 151 20.88 -7.47 0.59
CA LEU A 151 20.10 -6.23 0.48
C LEU A 151 19.99 -5.74 -0.97
N GLU A 152 21.02 -5.95 -1.77
CA GLU A 152 21.07 -5.59 -3.18
C GLU A 152 19.97 -6.31 -3.99
N GLU A 153 19.69 -7.57 -3.67
CA GLU A 153 18.60 -8.33 -4.32
C GLU A 153 17.24 -7.75 -3.95
N THR A 154 17.01 -7.53 -2.66
CA THR A 154 15.74 -6.97 -2.15
C THR A 154 15.51 -5.55 -2.67
N MET A 155 16.51 -4.67 -2.59
CA MET A 155 16.41 -3.30 -3.11
C MET A 155 16.28 -3.29 -4.63
N GLY A 156 16.96 -4.20 -5.33
CA GLY A 156 16.81 -4.40 -6.78
C GLY A 156 15.40 -4.86 -7.18
N ALA A 157 14.71 -5.62 -6.32
CA ALA A 157 13.31 -5.96 -6.53
C ALA A 157 12.39 -4.73 -6.42
N LEU A 158 12.59 -3.91 -5.37
CA LEU A 158 11.86 -2.64 -5.21
C LEU A 158 12.14 -1.67 -6.38
N ALA A 159 13.40 -1.58 -6.83
CA ALA A 159 13.76 -0.80 -8.00
C ALA A 159 12.99 -1.26 -9.25
N THR A 160 12.88 -2.56 -9.46
CA THR A 160 12.12 -3.12 -10.59
C THR A 160 10.64 -2.79 -10.47
N ALA A 161 10.05 -2.86 -9.29
CA ALA A 161 8.65 -2.50 -9.06
C ALA A 161 8.37 -1.04 -9.47
N VAL A 162 9.28 -0.13 -9.13
CA VAL A 162 9.16 1.30 -9.50
C VAL A 162 9.43 1.52 -10.99
N GLN A 163 10.52 0.97 -11.53
CA GLN A 163 10.90 1.14 -12.94
C GLN A 163 9.89 0.54 -13.91
N SER A 164 9.18 -0.53 -13.50
CA SER A 164 8.10 -1.13 -14.30
C SER A 164 6.78 -0.36 -14.22
N GLY A 165 6.69 0.69 -13.40
CA GLY A 165 5.49 1.49 -13.20
C GLY A 165 4.42 0.83 -12.32
N LYS A 166 4.75 -0.30 -11.64
CA LYS A 166 3.84 -0.99 -10.71
C LYS A 166 3.80 -0.36 -9.31
N ALA A 167 4.79 0.47 -8.99
CA ALA A 167 4.81 1.33 -7.82
C ALA A 167 5.38 2.70 -8.20
N ILE A 168 4.97 3.76 -7.51
CA ILE A 168 5.55 5.10 -7.72
C ILE A 168 6.77 5.30 -6.81
N TYR A 169 6.67 4.84 -5.57
CA TYR A 169 7.72 4.92 -4.56
C TYR A 169 8.00 3.55 -3.95
N ALA A 170 9.26 3.31 -3.62
CA ALA A 170 9.65 2.21 -2.74
C ALA A 170 9.53 2.63 -1.27
N GLY A 171 9.31 1.66 -0.38
CA GLY A 171 9.31 1.88 1.06
C GLY A 171 9.96 0.74 1.82
N LEU A 172 10.38 1.00 3.05
CA LEU A 172 10.99 0.02 3.96
C LEU A 172 10.28 0.03 5.30
N SER A 173 10.03 -1.15 5.86
CA SER A 173 9.34 -1.34 7.13
C SER A 173 10.09 -2.38 7.98
N ASN A 174 10.10 -2.19 9.30
CA ASN A 174 10.76 -3.12 10.24
C ASN A 174 12.26 -3.35 9.93
N TYR A 175 12.95 -2.30 9.57
CA TYR A 175 14.40 -2.25 9.44
C TYR A 175 15.01 -1.59 10.68
N ASN A 176 16.12 -2.12 11.20
CA ASN A 176 16.92 -1.38 12.19
C ASN A 176 17.71 -0.25 11.51
N GLY A 177 18.19 0.71 12.30
CA GLY A 177 18.84 1.90 11.76
C GLY A 177 20.04 1.61 10.87
N GLU A 178 20.91 0.66 11.24
CA GLU A 178 22.10 0.30 10.45
C GLU A 178 21.72 -0.31 9.10
N THR A 179 20.76 -1.24 9.09
CA THR A 179 20.30 -1.91 7.86
C THR A 179 19.50 -0.94 6.98
N LEU A 180 18.73 -0.04 7.60
CA LEU A 180 18.02 1.02 6.90
C LEU A 180 18.98 1.95 6.15
N GLU A 181 20.07 2.38 6.80
CA GLU A 181 21.09 3.24 6.16
C GLU A 181 21.73 2.54 4.95
N LYS A 182 22.09 1.25 5.07
CA LYS A 182 22.63 0.47 3.94
C LYS A 182 21.60 0.32 2.80
N ALA A 183 20.36 -0.02 3.12
CA ALA A 183 19.31 -0.19 2.13
C ALA A 183 19.00 1.11 1.39
N THR A 184 18.95 2.24 2.08
CA THR A 184 18.72 3.55 1.47
C THR A 184 19.88 4.00 0.59
N ALA A 185 21.13 3.66 0.96
CA ALA A 185 22.31 3.91 0.10
C ALA A 185 22.16 3.16 -1.25
N ILE A 186 21.76 1.88 -1.21
CA ILE A 186 21.54 1.08 -2.43
C ILE A 186 20.40 1.66 -3.27
N LEU A 187 19.27 2.06 -2.66
CA LEU A 187 18.16 2.67 -3.40
C LEU A 187 18.58 3.98 -4.07
N ASN A 188 19.40 4.79 -3.40
CA ASN A 188 19.98 6.01 -3.98
C ASN A 188 20.90 5.72 -5.18
N GLU A 189 21.78 4.72 -5.09
CA GLU A 189 22.62 4.27 -6.20
C GLU A 189 21.81 3.79 -7.39
N LEU A 190 20.67 3.12 -7.13
CA LEU A 190 19.74 2.66 -8.16
C LEU A 190 18.81 3.76 -8.68
N HIS A 191 18.92 5.00 -8.16
CA HIS A 191 18.07 6.14 -8.51
C HIS A 191 16.57 5.86 -8.33
N VAL A 192 16.21 5.11 -7.28
CA VAL A 192 14.84 4.77 -6.97
C VAL A 192 14.23 5.82 -6.03
N PRO A 193 13.10 6.44 -6.38
CA PRO A 193 12.36 7.27 -5.44
C PRO A 193 11.81 6.41 -4.30
N PHE A 194 12.11 6.78 -3.07
CA PHE A 194 11.60 6.07 -1.90
C PHE A 194 11.10 7.04 -0.82
N VAL A 195 10.24 6.52 0.03
CA VAL A 195 9.69 7.17 1.22
C VAL A 195 9.90 6.23 2.41
N LEU A 196 10.18 6.78 3.58
CA LEU A 196 10.44 6.04 4.82
C LEU A 196 9.45 6.48 5.90
#